data_aaa63e9f2854f2f3d194375c4d8fd767
#
_entry.id   aaa63e9f2854f2f3d194375c4d8fd767
#
_cell.length_a   1.000
_cell.length_b   1.000
_cell.length_c   1.000
_cell.angle_alpha   90.00
_cell.angle_beta   90.00
_cell.angle_gamma   90.00
#
_symmetry.space_group_name_H-M   'P 1'
#
loop_
_entity.id
_entity.type
_entity.pdbx_description
1 polymer ?
#
loop_
_entity_poly.entity_id
_entity_poly.type
_entity_poly.pdbx_seq_one_letter_code
_entity_poly.pdbx_strand_id
1 'polypeptide(L)'
;MRPLFIITFALLALSTSAQNNKTKTMEVAVWDTYVTKKDGSIMHFDIIAPEEIKDTTIIYGYGREYLKTKGQEGQPLTSKECRFCHIESVRSQWEAEIKQKGFF
;
A
#
# COMPACT_ATOMS: atom_id res chain seq x y z
N MET A 1 -27.31 -34.70 41.37
CA MET A 1 -27.01 -34.54 40.76
C MET A 1 -26.49 -33.97 39.85
N ARG A 2 -26.30 -33.90 39.59
CA ARG A 2 -25.93 -33.48 38.85
C ARG A 2 -25.44 -32.98 37.99
N PRO A 3 -25.33 -32.62 37.58
CA PRO A 3 -25.01 -32.17 36.82
C PRO A 3 -24.27 -31.93 35.96
N LEU A 4 -24.24 -31.81 35.61
CA LEU A 4 -23.63 -31.59 34.95
C LEU A 4 -23.14 -31.36 33.97
N PHE A 5 -23.15 -31.13 33.48
CA PHE A 5 -22.81 -31.02 32.65
C PHE A 5 -22.37 -30.34 31.84
N ILE A 6 -22.45 -30.05 31.44
CA ILE A 6 -22.18 -29.57 30.86
C ILE A 6 -21.36 -29.04 30.23
N ILE A 7 -21.36 -28.70 29.80
CA ILE A 7 -20.69 -28.25 29.41
C ILE A 7 -19.91 -28.09 28.56
N THR A 8 -19.71 -27.81 28.17
CA THR A 8 -18.94 -27.85 27.49
C THR A 8 -18.82 -27.45 26.32
N PHE A 9 -18.88 -27.48 25.75
CA PHE A 9 -18.78 -27.24 24.64
C PHE A 9 -18.43 -26.14 24.12
N ALA A 10 -18.66 -25.78 23.88
CA ALA A 10 -18.52 -24.57 23.51
C ALA A 10 -17.33 -24.30 22.83
N LEU A 11 -16.55 -24.25 23.21
CA LEU A 11 -15.39 -23.97 22.71
C LEU A 11 -15.13 -24.12 21.42
N LEU A 12 -15.43 -24.90 20.92
CA LEU A 12 -15.11 -25.16 19.70
C LEU A 12 -15.25 -24.14 18.79
N ALA A 13 -16.09 -23.61 18.77
CA ALA A 13 -16.34 -22.71 17.78
C ALA A 13 -15.26 -21.87 17.32
N LEU A 14 -14.70 -21.34 18.05
CA LEU A 14 -13.76 -20.48 17.68
C LEU A 14 -12.82 -20.81 16.77
N SER A 15 -12.38 -21.75 16.85
CA SER A 15 -11.28 -22.00 16.05
C SER A 15 -11.42 -21.72 14.67
N THR A 16 -12.48 -21.90 14.09
CA THR A 16 -12.50 -21.79 12.73
C THR A 16 -12.31 -20.50 12.14
N SER A 17 -12.80 -19.55 12.67
CA SER A 17 -12.76 -18.34 11.96
C SER A 17 -11.45 -17.86 11.59
N ALA A 18 -10.54 -18.15 12.28
CA ALA A 18 -9.31 -17.58 12.01
C ALA A 18 -8.74 -17.80 10.70
N GLN A 19 -8.84 -18.92 10.15
CA GLN A 19 -8.15 -19.13 9.00
C GLN A 19 -8.54 -18.48 7.81
N ASN A 20 -9.66 -18.09 7.67
CA ASN A 20 -10.00 -17.51 6.44
C ASN A 20 -9.27 -16.35 6.03
N ASN A 21 -8.85 -15.60 6.85
CA ASN A 21 -8.29 -14.42 6.46
C ASN A 21 -7.02 -14.42 5.85
N LYS A 22 -6.26 -15.33 6.08
CA LYS A 22 -4.99 -15.28 5.57
C LYS A 22 -4.83 -15.45 4.19
N THR A 23 -5.69 -15.81 3.48
CA THR A 23 -5.35 -16.07 2.11
C THR A 23 -5.38 -14.85 1.24
N LYS A 24 -5.85 -13.74 1.74
CA LYS A 24 -5.90 -12.59 0.91
C LYS A 24 -4.58 -11.91 0.76
N THR A 25 -4.15 -11.66 -0.44
CA THR A 25 -2.92 -10.95 -0.73
C THR A 25 -3.29 -9.54 -1.17
N MET A 26 -2.57 -8.55 -0.69
CA MET A 26 -2.82 -7.19 -1.08
C MET A 26 -2.35 -6.98 -2.51
N GLU A 27 -3.17 -6.31 -3.31
CA GLU A 27 -2.77 -5.91 -4.65
C GLU A 27 -2.36 -4.46 -4.63
N VAL A 28 -1.32 -4.14 -5.36
CA VAL A 28 -0.82 -2.77 -5.42
C VAL A 28 -0.75 -2.30 -6.85
N ALA A 29 -0.88 -1.00 -7.04
CA ALA A 29 -0.69 -0.36 -8.32
C ALA A 29 0.68 0.29 -8.33
N VAL A 30 1.40 0.12 -9.41
CA VAL A 30 2.72 0.70 -9.59
C VAL A 30 2.57 1.90 -10.52
N TRP A 31 3.02 3.06 -10.07
CA TRP A 31 2.91 4.30 -10.83
C TRP A 31 4.31 4.76 -11.23
N ASP A 32 4.56 4.75 -12.53
CA ASP A 32 5.86 5.08 -13.09
C ASP A 32 6.03 6.61 -13.10
N THR A 33 7.08 7.10 -12.51
CA THR A 33 7.21 8.54 -12.27
C THR A 33 8.57 9.07 -12.71
N TYR A 34 8.54 10.15 -13.49
CA TYR A 34 9.74 10.84 -13.98
C TYR A 34 9.63 12.31 -13.63
N VAL A 35 10.50 12.80 -12.79
CA VAL A 35 10.45 14.18 -12.33
C VAL A 35 11.73 14.91 -12.70
N THR A 36 11.61 16.15 -13.17
CA THR A 36 12.77 16.98 -13.44
C THR A 36 13.24 17.57 -12.12
N LYS A 37 14.48 17.28 -11.77
CA LYS A 37 15.05 17.78 -10.54
C LYS A 37 15.41 19.25 -10.68
N LYS A 38 15.73 19.88 -9.56
CA LYS A 38 16.06 21.30 -9.55
C LYS A 38 17.29 21.60 -10.39
N ASP A 39 18.18 20.64 -10.56
CA ASP A 39 19.37 20.84 -11.37
C ASP A 39 19.12 20.53 -12.84
N GLY A 40 17.90 20.20 -13.23
CA GLY A 40 17.55 19.93 -14.62
C GLY A 40 17.66 18.48 -15.04
N SER A 41 18.24 17.63 -14.22
CA SER A 41 18.31 16.21 -14.58
C SER A 41 17.00 15.53 -14.24
N ILE A 42 16.79 14.32 -14.76
CA ILE A 42 15.54 13.58 -14.56
C ILE A 42 15.77 12.49 -13.53
N MET A 43 14.87 12.38 -12.58
CA MET A 43 14.89 11.23 -11.66
C MET A 43 13.69 10.36 -11.95
N HIS A 44 13.88 9.07 -11.84
CA HIS A 44 12.84 8.09 -12.09
C HIS A 44 12.60 7.27 -10.83
N PHE A 45 11.35 7.10 -10.45
CA PHE A 45 10.99 6.24 -9.33
C PHE A 45 9.58 5.75 -9.55
N ASP A 46 9.21 4.69 -8.83
CA ASP A 46 7.86 4.17 -8.88
C ASP A 46 7.18 4.48 -7.56
N ILE A 47 5.89 4.85 -7.63
CA ILE A 47 5.08 4.98 -6.45
C ILE A 47 4.24 3.73 -6.38
N ILE A 48 4.29 3.02 -5.27
CA ILE A 48 3.58 1.78 -5.08
C ILE A 48 2.52 2.00 -4.01
N ALA A 49 1.27 1.85 -4.36
CA ALA A 49 0.16 2.15 -3.46
C ALA A 49 -0.93 1.10 -3.60
N PRO A 50 -1.80 0.95 -2.61
CA PRO A 50 -2.89 -0.01 -2.72
C PRO A 50 -3.70 0.20 -3.99
N GLU A 51 -4.07 -0.90 -4.62
CA GLU A 51 -4.74 -0.83 -5.90
C GLU A 51 -6.07 -0.11 -5.83
N GLU A 52 -6.73 -0.14 -4.70
CA GLU A 52 -8.02 0.51 -4.57
C GLU A 52 -7.93 2.03 -4.53
N ILE A 53 -6.77 2.62 -4.40
CA ILE A 53 -6.64 4.07 -4.43
C ILE A 53 -6.69 4.53 -5.88
N LYS A 54 -7.81 5.11 -6.27
CA LYS A 54 -7.99 5.56 -7.64
C LYS A 54 -7.86 7.07 -7.81
N ASP A 55 -7.85 7.80 -6.71
CA ASP A 55 -7.75 9.24 -6.76
C ASP A 55 -6.31 9.63 -7.01
N THR A 56 -6.00 10.11 -8.21
CA THR A 56 -4.63 10.41 -8.57
C THR A 56 -4.03 11.55 -7.77
N THR A 57 -4.86 12.42 -7.19
CA THR A 57 -4.30 13.48 -6.36
C THR A 57 -3.65 12.90 -5.12
N ILE A 58 -4.13 11.76 -4.62
CA ILE A 58 -3.51 11.10 -3.49
C ILE A 58 -2.16 10.52 -3.93
N ILE A 59 -2.12 9.90 -5.10
CA ILE A 59 -0.88 9.33 -5.62
C ILE A 59 0.16 10.42 -5.84
N TYR A 60 -0.23 11.54 -6.42
CA TYR A 60 0.71 12.63 -6.64
C TYR A 60 1.18 13.20 -5.31
N GLY A 61 0.32 13.21 -4.30
CA GLY A 61 0.71 13.63 -2.96
C GLY A 61 1.80 12.74 -2.37
N TYR A 62 1.70 11.45 -2.58
CA TYR A 62 2.73 10.51 -2.13
C TYR A 62 4.06 10.81 -2.84
N GLY A 63 4.01 11.08 -4.13
CA GLY A 63 5.21 11.43 -4.89
C GLY A 63 5.84 12.71 -4.37
N ARG A 64 5.02 13.70 -4.05
CA ARG A 64 5.55 14.95 -3.54
C ARG A 64 6.18 14.77 -2.17
N GLU A 65 5.63 13.88 -1.35
CA GLU A 65 6.25 13.59 -0.07
C GLU A 65 7.63 12.97 -0.26
N TYR A 66 7.75 12.06 -1.21
CA TYR A 66 9.03 11.45 -1.51
C TYR A 66 10.02 12.50 -2.03
N LEU A 67 9.58 13.37 -2.94
CA LEU A 67 10.46 14.40 -3.49
C LEU A 67 10.98 15.31 -2.38
N LYS A 68 10.16 15.58 -1.40
CA LYS A 68 10.59 16.40 -0.29
C LYS A 68 11.75 15.75 0.46
N THR A 69 11.71 14.45 0.63
CA THR A 69 12.78 13.74 1.33
C THR A 69 14.07 13.74 0.50
N LYS A 70 13.98 14.02 -0.79
CA LYS A 70 15.16 14.03 -1.67
C LYS A 70 15.59 15.45 -1.99
N GLY A 71 15.07 16.44 -1.29
CA GLY A 71 15.46 17.81 -1.53
C GLY A 71 14.88 18.40 -2.80
N GLN A 72 13.87 17.78 -3.37
CA GLN A 72 13.26 18.22 -4.62
C GLN A 72 11.85 18.77 -4.40
N GLU A 73 11.59 19.33 -3.26
CA GLU A 73 10.29 19.89 -2.96
C GLU A 73 9.92 20.99 -3.96
N GLY A 74 8.69 20.99 -4.41
CA GLY A 74 8.20 21.99 -5.33
C GLY A 74 8.32 21.63 -6.80
N GLN A 75 9.01 20.56 -7.13
CA GLN A 75 9.12 20.17 -8.53
C GLN A 75 7.78 19.62 -9.03
N PRO A 76 7.44 19.89 -10.30
CA PRO A 76 6.14 19.47 -10.82
C PRO A 76 5.94 17.97 -10.80
N LEU A 77 4.75 17.56 -10.38
CA LEU A 77 4.39 16.16 -10.41
C LEU A 77 2.91 16.08 -10.72
N THR A 78 2.58 15.86 -11.98
CA THR A 78 1.21 15.79 -12.46
C THR A 78 1.06 14.52 -13.30
N SER A 79 -0.02 14.41 -14.04
CA SER A 79 -0.23 13.27 -14.91
C SER A 79 0.83 13.15 -16.00
N LYS A 80 1.59 14.20 -16.25
CA LYS A 80 2.68 14.12 -17.21
C LYS A 80 3.85 13.39 -16.61
N GLU A 81 4.10 13.57 -15.34
CA GLU A 81 5.27 12.97 -14.68
C GLU A 81 4.95 11.61 -14.09
N CYS A 82 3.69 11.35 -13.72
CA CYS A 82 3.34 10.14 -12.99
C CYS A 82 2.22 9.41 -13.70
N ARG A 83 2.44 8.17 -14.11
CA ARG A 83 1.47 7.40 -14.85
C ARG A 83 1.29 6.00 -14.27
N PHE A 84 0.06 5.55 -14.26
CA PHE A 84 -0.22 4.19 -13.85
C PHE A 84 0.50 3.23 -14.80
N CYS A 85 1.14 2.24 -14.25
CA CYS A 85 1.89 1.26 -15.02
C CYS A 85 1.22 -0.10 -15.00
N HIS A 86 1.12 -0.72 -13.84
CA HIS A 86 0.53 -2.05 -13.74
C HIS A 86 0.14 -2.39 -12.30
N ILE A 87 -0.58 -3.49 -12.14
CA ILE A 87 -0.99 -4.02 -10.85
C ILE A 87 -0.14 -5.23 -10.55
N GLU A 88 0.26 -5.41 -9.32
CA GLU A 88 0.93 -6.64 -8.92
C GLU A 88 0.67 -6.94 -7.46
N SER A 89 1.00 -8.14 -7.02
CA SER A 89 0.85 -8.52 -5.62
C SER A 89 1.90 -7.80 -4.79
N VAL A 90 1.52 -7.41 -3.59
CA VAL A 90 2.44 -6.66 -2.73
C VAL A 90 3.60 -7.55 -2.33
N ARG A 91 4.78 -6.98 -2.28
CA ARG A 91 5.95 -7.68 -1.77
C ARG A 91 6.08 -7.34 -0.28
N SER A 92 6.64 -8.28 0.47
CA SER A 92 6.69 -8.12 1.92
C SER A 92 7.42 -6.84 2.33
N GLN A 93 8.45 -6.46 1.61
CA GLN A 93 9.19 -5.27 1.97
C GLN A 93 8.39 -4.00 1.71
N TRP A 94 7.39 -4.04 0.85
CA TRP A 94 6.55 -2.87 0.60
C TRP A 94 5.42 -2.78 1.62
N GLU A 95 4.95 -3.93 2.06
CA GLU A 95 3.74 -3.98 2.87
C GLU A 95 3.87 -3.20 4.16
N ALA A 96 5.00 -3.31 4.81
CA ALA A 96 5.19 -2.60 6.08
C ALA A 96 5.12 -1.09 5.89
N GLU A 97 5.75 -0.57 4.84
CA GLU A 97 5.72 0.86 4.61
C GLU A 97 4.35 1.33 4.16
N ILE A 98 3.65 0.54 3.36
CA ILE A 98 2.32 0.90 2.94
C ILE A 98 1.39 0.99 4.14
N LYS A 99 1.50 0.06 5.08
CA LYS A 99 0.66 0.09 6.26
C LYS A 99 0.99 1.27 7.15
N GLN A 100 2.21 1.72 7.14
CA GLN A 100 2.61 2.82 7.98
C GLN A 100 2.32 4.19 7.38
N LYS A 101 2.58 4.40 6.12
CA LYS A 101 2.42 5.72 5.52
C LYS A 101 1.54 5.76 4.26
N GLY A 102 1.02 4.62 3.84
CA GLY A 102 0.08 4.57 2.73
C GLY A 102 0.67 4.18 1.40
N PHE A 103 2.00 4.22 1.26
CA PHE A 103 2.66 3.92 -0.02
C PHE A 103 4.09 3.48 0.20
N PHE A 104 4.71 3.07 -0.88
CA PHE A 104 6.12 2.69 -0.87
C PHE A 104 6.86 3.38 -2.02
#